data_c62fa669e30ada3b1108db59d1115589
#
_entry.id   c62fa669e30ada3b1108db59d1115589
#
_cell.length_a   1.000
_cell.length_b   1.000
_cell.length_c   1.000
_cell.angle_alpha   90.00
_cell.angle_beta   90.00
_cell.angle_gamma   90.00
#
_symmetry.space_group_name_H-M   'P 1'
#
loop_
_entity.id
_entity.type
_entity.pdbx_description
1 polymer ?
#
loop_
_entity_poly.entity_id
_entity_poly.type
_entity_poly.pdbx_seq_one_letter_code
_entity_poly.pdbx_strand_id
1 'polypeptide(L)'
;MHEVPPRLLGGRPAVRRRAVRPARSTLATVPKLTPKIILEGTRLTRKTDLAFALNEHPRIVGPRRYRYHSPLISAEWCGFTPHPWGRGPINFEPGGEEEARALAVFDTWVRLIELQPHYSWIIDRFHISARAHQLTAHEHALDFRTLEERLRALDVHVVLCTRRDGTWEAARDERLLISGNPSQYDDLDFFRREQELLRRLAGESILPVLELDTTDGDLDALCGQVADWMSATGGLWPREATEAS
;
A
#
# COMPACT_ATOMS: atom_id res chain seq x y z
N MET A 1 4.53 82.92 -22.74
CA MET A 1 3.71 82.05 -23.59
C MET A 1 4.57 81.61 -24.74
N HIS A 2 5.12 80.39 -24.68
CA HIS A 2 5.84 79.79 -25.82
C HIS A 2 5.16 78.48 -26.10
N GLU A 3 4.48 78.41 -27.24
CA GLU A 3 3.91 77.19 -27.78
C GLU A 3 5.03 76.30 -28.35
N VAL A 4 5.02 75.01 -27.98
CA VAL A 4 5.90 73.99 -28.51
C VAL A 4 5.07 73.18 -29.49
N PRO A 5 5.54 72.91 -30.75
CA PRO A 5 4.80 72.18 -31.75
C PRO A 5 4.88 70.66 -31.49
N PRO A 6 3.87 69.86 -31.91
CA PRO A 6 3.83 68.41 -31.68
C PRO A 6 4.80 67.64 -32.58
N ARG A 7 5.58 66.72 -31.97
CA ARG A 7 6.43 65.77 -32.66
C ARG A 7 5.61 64.63 -33.28
N LEU A 8 5.76 64.44 -34.56
CA LEU A 8 5.24 63.31 -35.33
C LEU A 8 6.00 62.03 -34.89
N LEU A 9 5.28 61.07 -34.31
CA LEU A 9 5.80 59.74 -34.00
C LEU A 9 5.76 58.88 -35.25
N GLY A 10 6.97 58.55 -35.76
CA GLY A 10 7.16 57.60 -36.85
C GLY A 10 6.75 56.20 -36.47
N GLY A 11 5.86 55.59 -37.21
CA GLY A 11 5.43 54.21 -37.06
C GLY A 11 6.58 53.22 -37.31
N ARG A 12 6.85 52.38 -36.38
CA ARG A 12 7.74 51.23 -36.56
C ARG A 12 7.01 50.09 -37.24
N PRO A 13 7.62 49.42 -38.24
CA PRO A 13 6.98 48.30 -38.89
C PRO A 13 6.82 47.10 -37.92
N ALA A 14 5.62 46.51 -37.89
CA ALA A 14 5.31 45.35 -37.07
C ALA A 14 6.05 44.11 -37.62
N VAL A 15 7.05 43.65 -36.89
CA VAL A 15 7.70 42.36 -37.16
C VAL A 15 6.72 41.24 -36.82
N ARG A 16 6.14 40.60 -37.82
CA ARG A 16 5.36 39.37 -37.69
C ARG A 16 6.26 38.26 -37.16
N ARG A 17 6.21 38.01 -35.84
CA ARG A 17 6.81 36.82 -35.25
C ARG A 17 6.03 35.58 -35.72
N ARG A 18 6.62 34.81 -36.62
CA ARG A 18 6.13 33.50 -37.01
C ARG A 18 6.15 32.62 -35.74
N ALA A 19 4.99 32.28 -35.22
CA ALA A 19 4.88 31.36 -34.09
C ALA A 19 5.42 30.00 -34.54
N VAL A 20 6.61 29.64 -34.06
CA VAL A 20 7.15 28.28 -34.18
C VAL A 20 6.31 27.42 -33.23
N ARG A 21 5.40 26.62 -33.81
CA ARG A 21 4.73 25.56 -33.06
C ARG A 21 5.80 24.65 -32.51
N PRO A 22 5.88 24.44 -31.18
CA PRO A 22 6.78 23.44 -30.64
C PRO A 22 6.36 22.09 -31.24
N ALA A 23 7.32 21.40 -31.84
CA ALA A 23 7.14 20.00 -32.24
C ALA A 23 6.66 19.25 -30.97
N ARG A 24 5.47 18.63 -31.05
CA ARG A 24 5.02 17.70 -30.03
C ARG A 24 6.04 16.58 -29.99
N SER A 25 6.98 16.65 -29.05
CA SER A 25 7.78 15.50 -28.67
C SER A 25 6.79 14.41 -28.26
N THR A 26 6.63 13.38 -29.06
CA THR A 26 6.06 12.12 -28.66
C THR A 26 7.08 11.47 -27.73
N LEU A 27 7.19 11.99 -26.52
CA LEU A 27 7.78 11.24 -25.41
C LEU A 27 6.88 10.01 -25.29
N ALA A 28 7.42 8.85 -25.67
CA ALA A 28 6.83 7.58 -25.31
C ALA A 28 6.51 7.67 -23.82
N THR A 29 5.22 7.62 -23.47
CA THR A 29 4.79 7.68 -22.09
C THR A 29 5.33 6.42 -21.43
N VAL A 30 6.41 6.56 -20.67
CA VAL A 30 6.90 5.46 -19.82
C VAL A 30 5.71 5.03 -18.95
N PRO A 31 5.29 3.76 -18.99
CA PRO A 31 4.17 3.30 -18.20
C PRO A 31 4.41 3.68 -16.73
N LYS A 32 3.44 4.34 -16.10
CA LYS A 32 3.56 4.75 -14.72
C LYS A 32 3.40 3.52 -13.83
N LEU A 33 4.39 3.21 -13.00
CA LEU A 33 4.28 2.19 -11.97
C LEU A 33 3.18 2.58 -10.99
N THR A 34 2.26 1.66 -10.71
CA THR A 34 1.13 1.89 -9.81
C THR A 34 0.95 0.72 -8.84
N PRO A 35 1.99 0.34 -8.08
CA PRO A 35 1.86 -0.76 -7.14
C PRO A 35 0.84 -0.43 -6.06
N LYS A 36 -0.03 -1.40 -5.78
CA LYS A 36 -0.98 -1.36 -4.68
C LYS A 36 -0.82 -2.66 -3.91
N ILE A 37 -0.21 -2.57 -2.73
CA ILE A 37 0.23 -3.72 -1.96
C ILE A 37 -0.45 -3.68 -0.59
N ILE A 38 -1.08 -4.77 -0.20
CA ILE A 38 -1.50 -5.05 1.15
C ILE A 38 -0.52 -6.06 1.74
N LEU A 39 0.10 -5.70 2.86
CA LEU A 39 0.97 -6.59 3.63
C LEU A 39 0.16 -7.21 4.77
N GLU A 40 0.04 -8.51 4.75
CA GLU A 40 -0.61 -9.28 5.81
C GLU A 40 0.40 -10.17 6.52
N GLY A 41 0.07 -10.64 7.70
CA GLY A 41 0.95 -11.50 8.50
C GLY A 41 0.84 -11.20 9.98
N THR A 42 1.24 -12.14 10.80
CA THR A 42 1.25 -12.00 12.26
C THR A 42 2.41 -11.10 12.74
N ARG A 43 2.50 -10.86 14.04
CA ARG A 43 3.67 -10.20 14.63
C ARG A 43 4.93 -11.01 14.40
N LEU A 44 6.09 -10.39 14.53
CA LEU A 44 7.42 -10.97 14.32
C LEU A 44 7.73 -11.38 12.86
N THR A 45 6.85 -11.12 11.89
CA THR A 45 7.10 -11.37 10.45
C THR A 45 7.67 -10.17 9.69
N ARG A 46 8.18 -9.15 10.40
CA ARG A 46 8.86 -7.97 9.83
C ARG A 46 8.06 -7.20 8.77
N LYS A 47 6.72 -7.30 8.77
CA LYS A 47 5.84 -6.62 7.80
C LYS A 47 6.10 -5.11 7.70
N THR A 48 6.19 -4.46 8.86
CA THR A 48 6.37 -3.01 8.92
C THR A 48 7.72 -2.59 8.35
N ASP A 49 8.80 -3.34 8.65
CA ASP A 49 10.13 -3.10 8.08
C ASP A 49 10.09 -3.29 6.55
N LEU A 50 9.42 -4.35 6.09
CA LEU A 50 9.20 -4.60 4.66
C LEU A 50 8.36 -3.49 4.01
N ALA A 51 7.33 -2.97 4.68
CA ALA A 51 6.50 -1.88 4.16
C ALA A 51 7.34 -0.62 3.89
N PHE A 52 8.21 -0.26 4.84
CA PHE A 52 9.12 0.87 4.66
C PHE A 52 10.17 0.60 3.57
N ALA A 53 10.73 -0.60 3.52
CA ALA A 53 11.70 -0.97 2.49
C ALA A 53 11.07 -0.95 1.08
N LEU A 54 9.87 -1.48 0.91
CA LEU A 54 9.11 -1.42 -0.36
C LEU A 54 8.82 0.02 -0.78
N ASN A 55 8.55 0.91 0.18
CA ASN A 55 8.28 2.32 -0.08
C ASN A 55 9.48 3.09 -0.61
N GLU A 56 10.69 2.59 -0.38
CA GLU A 56 11.96 3.15 -0.86
C GLU A 56 12.54 2.38 -2.06
N HIS A 57 12.10 1.13 -2.30
CA HIS A 57 12.71 0.25 -3.28
C HIS A 57 12.50 0.77 -4.72
N PRO A 58 13.58 0.95 -5.53
CA PRO A 58 13.51 1.60 -6.85
C PRO A 58 12.52 0.96 -7.83
N ARG A 59 12.38 -0.37 -7.80
CA ARG A 59 11.46 -1.11 -8.69
C ARG A 59 10.00 -0.92 -8.29
N ILE A 60 9.71 -0.60 -7.03
CA ILE A 60 8.36 -0.34 -6.52
C ILE A 60 7.99 1.13 -6.73
N VAL A 61 8.87 2.06 -6.35
CA VAL A 61 8.61 3.50 -6.51
C VAL A 61 8.80 3.98 -7.94
N GLY A 62 9.57 3.23 -8.74
CA GLY A 62 9.85 3.54 -10.15
C GLY A 62 10.74 4.77 -10.36
N PRO A 63 11.02 5.13 -11.63
CA PRO A 63 11.83 6.28 -11.99
C PRO A 63 11.03 7.56 -11.76
N ARG A 64 11.19 8.18 -10.59
CA ARG A 64 10.55 9.45 -10.24
C ARG A 64 11.56 10.59 -10.23
N ARG A 65 11.19 11.72 -10.82
CA ARG A 65 12.00 12.93 -10.79
C ARG A 65 12.14 13.50 -9.38
N TYR A 66 11.12 13.30 -8.55
CA TYR A 66 11.08 13.65 -7.14
C TYR A 66 10.76 12.39 -6.34
N ARG A 67 11.35 12.24 -5.16
CA ARG A 67 11.05 11.13 -4.25
C ARG A 67 9.65 11.33 -3.67
N TYR A 68 8.67 10.77 -4.34
CA TYR A 68 7.33 10.59 -3.79
C TYR A 68 7.26 9.17 -3.23
N HIS A 69 7.12 9.07 -1.93
CA HIS A 69 6.82 7.81 -1.30
C HIS A 69 5.38 7.41 -1.61
N SER A 70 5.13 6.12 -1.69
CA SER A 70 3.76 5.62 -1.76
C SER A 70 3.07 5.96 -0.45
N PRO A 71 1.80 6.40 -0.45
CA PRO A 71 1.07 6.52 0.78
C PRO A 71 1.08 5.19 1.54
N LEU A 72 1.53 5.23 2.79
CA LEU A 72 1.54 4.10 3.71
C LEU A 72 0.47 4.32 4.76
N ILE A 73 -0.48 3.40 4.83
CA ILE A 73 -1.49 3.35 5.88
C ILE A 73 -1.37 2.02 6.62
N SER A 74 -1.77 2.02 7.88
CA SER A 74 -1.80 0.81 8.68
C SER A 74 -3.09 0.72 9.47
N ALA A 75 -3.80 -0.38 9.29
CA ALA A 75 -4.99 -0.65 10.10
C ALA A 75 -4.65 -0.93 11.56
N GLU A 76 -3.43 -1.39 11.86
CA GLU A 76 -2.95 -1.60 13.23
C GLU A 76 -2.66 -0.28 13.96
N TRP A 77 -2.27 0.78 13.22
CA TRP A 77 -1.96 2.09 13.81
C TRP A 77 -3.17 3.00 13.97
N CYS A 78 -4.28 2.65 13.32
CA CYS A 78 -5.51 3.40 13.45
C CYS A 78 -6.26 2.96 14.70
N GLY A 79 -6.44 3.87 15.64
CA GLY A 79 -7.18 3.62 16.88
C GLY A 79 -8.53 4.34 16.90
N PHE A 80 -9.51 3.76 17.58
CA PHE A 80 -10.78 4.41 17.88
C PHE A 80 -10.73 5.24 19.16
N THR A 81 -9.64 5.09 19.92
CA THR A 81 -9.40 5.82 21.16
C THR A 81 -8.02 6.47 21.11
N PRO A 82 -7.77 7.52 21.92
CA PRO A 82 -6.46 8.18 21.99
C PRO A 82 -5.39 7.34 22.70
N HIS A 83 -5.75 6.16 23.22
CA HIS A 83 -4.82 5.31 23.94
C HIS A 83 -4.00 4.46 22.97
N PRO A 84 -2.66 4.40 23.13
CA PRO A 84 -1.84 3.43 22.42
C PRO A 84 -2.37 2.01 22.65
N TRP A 85 -2.37 1.19 21.61
CA TRP A 85 -2.84 -0.20 21.67
C TRP A 85 -4.36 -0.37 21.95
N GLY A 86 -5.13 0.69 21.79
CA GLY A 86 -6.58 0.65 21.87
C GLY A 86 -7.23 -0.10 20.71
N ARG A 87 -8.55 -0.27 20.79
CA ARG A 87 -9.34 -0.86 19.70
C ARG A 87 -9.30 0.00 18.44
N GLY A 88 -9.39 -0.65 17.29
CA GLY A 88 -9.32 -0.04 15.97
C GLY A 88 -9.96 -0.94 14.90
N PRO A 89 -9.70 -0.69 13.61
CA PRO A 89 -10.34 -1.43 12.52
C PRO A 89 -10.07 -2.94 12.50
N ILE A 90 -9.02 -3.43 13.18
CA ILE A 90 -8.72 -4.87 13.27
C ILE A 90 -9.38 -5.51 14.49
N ASN A 91 -9.27 -4.87 15.65
CA ASN A 91 -9.58 -5.42 16.97
C ASN A 91 -10.78 -4.73 17.65
N PHE A 92 -11.80 -4.41 16.89
CA PHE A 92 -13.05 -3.81 17.37
C PHE A 92 -13.96 -4.82 18.09
N GLU A 93 -14.93 -4.32 18.85
CA GLU A 93 -16.01 -5.11 19.44
C GLU A 93 -17.08 -5.40 18.37
N PRO A 94 -17.44 -6.68 18.12
CA PRO A 94 -18.40 -7.04 17.08
C PRO A 94 -19.85 -6.69 17.46
N GLY A 95 -20.70 -6.54 16.43
CA GLY A 95 -22.13 -6.39 16.57
C GLY A 95 -22.62 -5.01 16.99
N GLY A 96 -21.77 -3.97 16.97
CA GLY A 96 -22.15 -2.65 17.45
C GLY A 96 -21.57 -1.49 16.63
N GLU A 97 -21.44 -0.34 17.30
CA GLU A 97 -20.94 0.90 16.70
C GLU A 97 -19.48 0.79 16.25
N GLU A 98 -18.65 0.04 16.99
CA GLU A 98 -17.23 -0.14 16.61
C GLU A 98 -17.09 -0.97 15.33
N GLU A 99 -17.88 -2.02 15.14
CA GLU A 99 -17.91 -2.78 13.89
C GLU A 99 -18.33 -1.91 12.72
N ALA A 100 -19.43 -1.19 12.86
CA ALA A 100 -19.90 -0.28 11.81
C ALA A 100 -18.84 0.76 11.45
N ARG A 101 -18.14 1.29 12.45
CA ARG A 101 -17.03 2.24 12.28
C ARG A 101 -15.82 1.59 11.59
N ALA A 102 -15.46 0.37 11.96
CA ALA A 102 -14.37 -0.38 11.33
C ALA A 102 -14.64 -0.64 9.85
N LEU A 103 -15.83 -1.13 9.52
CA LEU A 103 -16.26 -1.37 8.14
C LEU A 103 -16.27 -0.06 7.32
N ALA A 104 -16.73 1.05 7.91
CA ALA A 104 -16.70 2.36 7.27
C ALA A 104 -15.25 2.86 7.02
N VAL A 105 -14.29 2.54 7.89
CA VAL A 105 -12.87 2.86 7.69
C VAL A 105 -12.33 2.09 6.48
N PHE A 106 -12.57 0.78 6.39
CA PHE A 106 -12.17 -0.03 5.23
C PHE A 106 -12.79 0.48 3.93
N ASP A 107 -14.09 0.78 3.93
CA ASP A 107 -14.78 1.34 2.77
C ASP A 107 -14.17 2.69 2.34
N THR A 108 -13.89 3.56 3.29
CA THR A 108 -13.29 4.88 3.05
C THR A 108 -11.90 4.76 2.41
N TRP A 109 -11.07 3.82 2.87
CA TRP A 109 -9.74 3.60 2.29
C TRP A 109 -9.85 3.05 0.87
N VAL A 110 -10.73 2.06 0.62
CA VAL A 110 -10.95 1.56 -0.74
C VAL A 110 -11.47 2.70 -1.62
N ARG A 111 -12.40 3.51 -1.13
CA ARG A 111 -12.90 4.66 -1.85
C ARG A 111 -11.80 5.67 -2.19
N LEU A 112 -10.86 5.91 -1.28
CA LEU A 112 -9.72 6.78 -1.54
C LEU A 112 -8.82 6.22 -2.66
N ILE A 113 -8.56 4.92 -2.67
CA ILE A 113 -7.78 4.25 -3.72
C ILE A 113 -8.51 4.34 -5.07
N GLU A 114 -9.83 4.16 -5.11
CA GLU A 114 -10.66 4.34 -6.31
C GLU A 114 -10.57 5.75 -6.88
N LEU A 115 -10.55 6.77 -6.03
CA LEU A 115 -10.42 8.17 -6.43
C LEU A 115 -9.01 8.51 -6.92
N GLN A 116 -8.01 7.69 -6.55
CA GLN A 116 -6.60 7.88 -6.88
C GLN A 116 -6.00 6.62 -7.55
N PRO A 117 -6.60 6.09 -8.65
CA PRO A 117 -6.24 4.78 -9.20
C PRO A 117 -4.80 4.73 -9.75
N HIS A 118 -4.22 5.90 -10.08
CA HIS A 118 -2.87 6.03 -10.60
C HIS A 118 -1.81 6.30 -9.52
N TYR A 119 -2.22 6.24 -8.25
CA TYR A 119 -1.32 6.36 -7.10
C TYR A 119 -0.88 4.98 -6.62
N SER A 120 0.36 4.89 -6.15
CA SER A 120 0.85 3.68 -5.47
C SER A 120 0.39 3.70 -4.01
N TRP A 121 0.04 2.53 -3.48
CA TRP A 121 -0.40 2.38 -2.09
C TRP A 121 0.30 1.21 -1.44
N ILE A 122 0.74 1.37 -0.20
CA ILE A 122 1.22 0.30 0.66
C ILE A 122 0.37 0.32 1.93
N ILE A 123 -0.21 -0.82 2.28
CA ILE A 123 -1.10 -0.97 3.42
C ILE A 123 -0.52 -2.04 4.34
N ASP A 124 -0.16 -1.67 5.56
CA ASP A 124 0.30 -2.60 6.58
C ASP A 124 -0.88 -3.08 7.43
N ARG A 125 -1.27 -4.33 7.25
CA ARG A 125 -2.48 -5.00 7.73
C ARG A 125 -3.77 -4.38 7.19
N PHE A 126 -4.69 -5.24 6.80
CA PHE A 126 -5.98 -4.83 6.27
C PHE A 126 -7.09 -5.83 6.63
N HIS A 127 -7.96 -6.12 5.70
CA HIS A 127 -9.17 -6.92 5.89
C HIS A 127 -8.91 -8.39 6.28
N ILE A 128 -7.82 -9.02 5.81
CA ILE A 128 -7.50 -10.41 6.19
C ILE A 128 -7.08 -10.46 7.66
N SER A 129 -6.28 -9.50 8.12
CA SER A 129 -5.94 -9.37 9.55
C SER A 129 -7.17 -9.11 10.42
N ALA A 130 -8.14 -8.29 9.95
CA ALA A 130 -9.39 -8.06 10.67
C ALA A 130 -10.21 -9.36 10.77
N ARG A 131 -10.36 -10.12 9.66
CA ARG A 131 -11.02 -11.43 9.67
C ARG A 131 -10.36 -12.39 10.66
N ALA A 132 -9.02 -12.47 10.62
CA ALA A 132 -8.29 -13.36 11.51
C ALA A 132 -8.51 -13.00 12.98
N HIS A 133 -8.42 -11.72 13.33
CA HIS A 133 -8.63 -11.25 14.69
C HIS A 133 -10.06 -11.53 15.17
N GLN A 134 -11.07 -11.17 14.38
CA GLN A 134 -12.47 -11.34 14.75
C GLN A 134 -12.84 -12.81 14.93
N LEU A 135 -12.34 -13.70 14.06
CA LEU A 135 -12.54 -15.15 14.23
C LEU A 135 -11.86 -15.69 15.48
N THR A 136 -10.64 -15.22 15.80
CA THR A 136 -9.89 -15.75 16.95
C THR A 136 -10.40 -15.22 18.28
N ALA A 137 -10.71 -13.91 18.34
CA ALA A 137 -11.09 -13.26 19.60
C ALA A 137 -12.59 -13.37 19.93
N HIS A 138 -13.45 -13.44 18.92
CA HIS A 138 -14.89 -13.30 19.07
C HIS A 138 -15.71 -14.40 18.37
N GLU A 139 -15.06 -15.37 17.70
CA GLU A 139 -15.73 -16.35 16.82
C GLU A 139 -16.63 -15.67 15.77
N HIS A 140 -16.33 -14.42 15.43
CA HIS A 140 -17.13 -13.57 14.55
C HIS A 140 -16.56 -13.58 13.12
N ALA A 141 -17.38 -14.05 12.18
CA ALA A 141 -16.99 -14.11 10.77
C ALA A 141 -17.35 -12.81 10.04
N LEU A 142 -16.35 -12.17 9.45
CA LEU A 142 -16.52 -11.00 8.59
C LEU A 142 -16.49 -11.40 7.11
N ASP A 143 -17.40 -10.84 6.34
CA ASP A 143 -17.41 -10.96 4.89
C ASP A 143 -16.88 -9.67 4.23
N PHE A 144 -15.75 -9.79 3.56
CA PHE A 144 -15.15 -8.72 2.76
C PHE A 144 -15.20 -8.97 1.26
N ARG A 145 -16.04 -9.90 0.78
CA ARG A 145 -16.09 -10.25 -0.65
C ARG A 145 -16.32 -9.06 -1.56
N THR A 146 -17.30 -8.22 -1.24
CA THR A 146 -17.57 -7.00 -2.01
C THR A 146 -16.42 -6.00 -1.99
N LEU A 147 -15.72 -5.90 -0.85
CA LEU A 147 -14.54 -5.05 -0.72
C LEU A 147 -13.39 -5.60 -1.57
N GLU A 148 -13.15 -6.91 -1.56
CA GLU A 148 -12.12 -7.54 -2.39
C GLU A 148 -12.41 -7.41 -3.90
N GLU A 149 -13.67 -7.47 -4.33
CA GLU A 149 -14.06 -7.23 -5.73
C GLU A 149 -13.65 -5.83 -6.19
N ARG A 150 -13.82 -4.81 -5.34
CA ARG A 150 -13.38 -3.44 -5.61
C ARG A 150 -11.85 -3.34 -5.64
N LEU A 151 -11.17 -3.96 -4.68
CA LEU A 151 -9.70 -4.02 -4.63
C LEU A 151 -9.11 -4.73 -5.86
N ARG A 152 -9.74 -5.81 -6.31
CA ARG A 152 -9.35 -6.55 -7.51
C ARG A 152 -9.45 -5.69 -8.78
N ALA A 153 -10.51 -4.88 -8.89
CA ALA A 153 -10.67 -3.94 -10.00
C ALA A 153 -9.58 -2.85 -10.03
N LEU A 154 -8.89 -2.64 -8.92
CA LEU A 154 -7.79 -1.67 -8.77
C LEU A 154 -6.39 -2.32 -8.90
N ASP A 155 -6.30 -3.58 -9.28
CA ASP A 155 -5.05 -4.37 -9.34
C ASP A 155 -4.29 -4.41 -8.00
N VAL A 156 -5.03 -4.53 -6.89
CA VAL A 156 -4.43 -4.67 -5.56
C VAL A 156 -3.89 -6.08 -5.37
N HIS A 157 -2.71 -6.19 -4.80
CA HIS A 157 -1.99 -7.43 -4.53
C HIS A 157 -1.76 -7.60 -3.03
N VAL A 158 -1.83 -8.83 -2.53
CA VAL A 158 -1.58 -9.17 -1.13
C VAL A 158 -0.24 -9.87 -1.01
N VAL A 159 0.58 -9.44 -0.07
CA VAL A 159 1.81 -10.14 0.35
C VAL A 159 1.59 -10.64 1.77
N LEU A 160 1.48 -11.93 1.94
CA LEU A 160 1.39 -12.59 3.23
C LEU A 160 2.79 -12.87 3.75
N CYS A 161 3.24 -12.07 4.71
CA CYS A 161 4.53 -12.25 5.37
C CYS A 161 4.44 -13.41 6.37
N THR A 162 5.28 -14.41 6.19
CA THR A 162 5.34 -15.58 7.03
C THR A 162 6.72 -15.78 7.64
N ARG A 163 6.82 -16.68 8.61
CA ARG A 163 8.06 -17.07 9.28
C ARG A 163 8.09 -18.58 9.42
N ARG A 164 9.28 -19.18 9.23
CA ARG A 164 9.50 -20.62 9.41
C ARG A 164 9.41 -21.02 10.87
N ASP A 165 8.88 -22.20 11.10
CA ASP A 165 8.93 -22.82 12.43
C ASP A 165 10.36 -22.94 12.94
N GLY A 166 10.53 -22.88 14.28
CA GLY A 166 11.84 -22.91 14.92
C GLY A 166 12.62 -21.59 14.91
N THR A 167 12.07 -20.52 14.31
CA THR A 167 12.74 -19.19 14.27
C THR A 167 12.00 -18.09 15.06
N TRP A 168 10.90 -18.46 15.70
CA TRP A 168 10.04 -17.51 16.43
C TRP A 168 10.72 -16.96 17.68
N GLU A 169 11.44 -17.81 18.41
CA GLU A 169 12.17 -17.46 19.62
C GLU A 169 13.24 -16.40 19.32
N ALA A 170 14.05 -16.63 18.28
CA ALA A 170 15.07 -15.67 17.86
C ALA A 170 14.45 -14.32 17.43
N ALA A 171 13.35 -14.35 16.69
CA ALA A 171 12.66 -13.12 16.28
C ALA A 171 12.03 -12.36 17.45
N ARG A 172 11.51 -13.10 18.46
CA ARG A 172 11.04 -12.48 19.72
C ARG A 172 12.19 -11.79 20.45
N ASP A 173 13.31 -12.50 20.62
CA ASP A 173 14.46 -11.99 21.38
C ASP A 173 15.04 -10.74 20.71
N GLU A 174 15.15 -10.73 19.38
CA GLU A 174 15.51 -9.53 18.61
C GLU A 174 14.51 -8.38 18.86
N ARG A 175 13.22 -8.66 18.82
CA ARG A 175 12.17 -7.65 18.98
C ARG A 175 12.10 -7.09 20.39
N LEU A 176 12.38 -7.89 21.41
CA LEU A 176 12.39 -7.46 22.81
C LEU A 176 13.42 -6.37 23.08
N LEU A 177 14.50 -6.29 22.30
CA LEU A 177 15.53 -5.25 22.44
C LEU A 177 15.02 -3.84 22.15
N ILE A 178 13.95 -3.72 21.36
CA ILE A 178 13.43 -2.43 20.87
C ILE A 178 11.94 -2.21 21.18
N SER A 179 11.26 -3.17 21.78
CA SER A 179 9.82 -3.09 22.01
C SER A 179 9.48 -2.25 23.24
N GLY A 180 8.56 -1.30 23.04
CA GLY A 180 7.94 -0.57 24.16
C GLY A 180 6.88 -1.37 24.93
N ASN A 181 6.47 -2.55 24.44
CA ASN A 181 5.52 -3.44 25.09
C ASN A 181 5.97 -4.91 24.92
N PRO A 182 6.93 -5.38 25.74
CA PRO A 182 7.52 -6.71 25.58
C PRO A 182 6.53 -7.85 25.83
N SER A 183 5.58 -7.72 26.75
CA SER A 183 4.61 -8.78 27.09
C SER A 183 3.72 -9.22 25.93
N GLN A 184 3.58 -8.41 24.90
CA GLN A 184 2.84 -8.78 23.69
C GLN A 184 3.46 -9.93 22.90
N TYR A 185 4.68 -10.36 23.25
CA TYR A 185 5.43 -11.44 22.57
C TYR A 185 5.56 -12.71 23.41
N ASP A 186 4.87 -12.81 24.55
CA ASP A 186 5.00 -13.92 25.46
C ASP A 186 4.40 -15.22 24.90
N ASP A 187 3.30 -15.14 24.15
CA ASP A 187 2.64 -16.29 23.55
C ASP A 187 3.04 -16.47 22.07
N LEU A 188 4.14 -17.19 21.83
CA LEU A 188 4.58 -17.51 20.47
C LEU A 188 3.65 -18.50 19.74
N ASP A 189 2.96 -19.37 20.49
CA ASP A 189 2.03 -20.32 19.91
C ASP A 189 0.77 -19.62 19.36
N PHE A 190 0.40 -18.49 19.97
CA PHE A 190 -0.63 -17.63 19.39
C PHE A 190 -0.22 -17.15 17.98
N PHE A 191 1.01 -16.68 17.78
CA PHE A 191 1.46 -16.19 16.49
C PHE A 191 1.57 -17.31 15.44
N ARG A 192 1.98 -18.52 15.85
CA ARG A 192 1.98 -19.69 14.98
C ARG A 192 0.56 -20.01 14.49
N ARG A 193 -0.40 -20.08 15.42
CA ARG A 193 -1.82 -20.31 15.08
C ARG A 193 -2.41 -19.18 14.23
N GLU A 194 -2.09 -17.92 14.54
CA GLU A 194 -2.53 -16.77 13.74
C GLU A 194 -1.96 -16.84 12.32
N GLN A 195 -0.70 -17.24 12.15
CA GLN A 195 -0.09 -17.42 10.82
C GLN A 195 -0.83 -18.47 9.99
N GLU A 196 -1.15 -19.64 10.57
CA GLU A 196 -1.89 -20.68 9.87
C GLU A 196 -3.31 -20.20 9.49
N LEU A 197 -3.97 -19.46 10.39
CA LEU A 197 -5.26 -18.87 10.10
C LEU A 197 -5.16 -17.84 8.95
N LEU A 198 -4.15 -16.99 8.97
CA LEU A 198 -3.91 -16.01 7.91
C LEU A 198 -3.62 -16.68 6.56
N ARG A 199 -2.86 -17.79 6.52
CA ARG A 199 -2.65 -18.59 5.30
C ARG A 199 -3.96 -19.11 4.73
N ARG A 200 -4.82 -19.69 5.58
CA ARG A 200 -6.13 -20.16 5.16
C ARG A 200 -6.99 -19.03 4.60
N LEU A 201 -7.08 -17.90 5.32
CA LEU A 201 -7.89 -16.75 4.91
C LEU A 201 -7.36 -16.09 3.64
N ALA A 202 -6.04 -16.02 3.48
CA ALA A 202 -5.40 -15.53 2.25
C ALA A 202 -5.68 -16.47 1.06
N GLY A 203 -5.74 -17.78 1.29
CA GLY A 203 -6.13 -18.77 0.27
C GLY A 203 -7.59 -18.65 -0.17
N GLU A 204 -8.48 -18.06 0.64
CA GLU A 204 -9.87 -17.78 0.31
C GLU A 204 -10.05 -16.45 -0.46
N SER A 205 -9.04 -15.58 -0.45
CA SER A 205 -9.09 -14.28 -1.10
C SER A 205 -9.15 -14.41 -2.63
N ILE A 206 -9.87 -13.48 -3.28
CA ILE A 206 -9.90 -13.37 -4.75
C ILE A 206 -8.78 -12.49 -5.31
N LEU A 207 -8.02 -11.85 -4.43
CA LEU A 207 -6.87 -11.04 -4.82
C LEU A 207 -5.67 -11.95 -5.13
N PRO A 208 -4.72 -11.51 -5.97
CA PRO A 208 -3.44 -12.18 -6.09
C PRO A 208 -2.71 -12.16 -4.74
N VAL A 209 -2.25 -13.34 -4.28
CA VAL A 209 -1.53 -13.48 -3.01
C VAL A 209 -0.14 -14.05 -3.28
N LEU A 210 0.88 -13.42 -2.69
CA LEU A 210 2.22 -13.97 -2.53
C LEU A 210 2.43 -14.34 -1.06
N GLU A 211 2.73 -15.59 -0.77
CA GLU A 211 3.30 -15.94 0.53
C GLU A 211 4.81 -15.70 0.50
N LEU A 212 5.29 -14.85 1.40
CA LEU A 212 6.67 -14.41 1.47
C LEU A 212 7.28 -14.80 2.81
N ASP A 213 8.25 -15.74 2.79
CA ASP A 213 9.04 -16.07 3.98
C ASP A 213 10.02 -14.93 4.30
N THR A 214 9.81 -14.28 5.43
CA THR A 214 10.62 -13.14 5.91
C THR A 214 11.68 -13.54 6.93
N THR A 215 11.92 -14.83 7.12
CA THR A 215 12.80 -15.35 8.19
C THR A 215 14.24 -14.86 8.06
N ASP A 216 14.83 -14.97 6.87
CA ASP A 216 16.27 -14.71 6.66
C ASP A 216 16.60 -13.24 6.31
N GLY A 217 15.64 -12.40 6.32
CA GLY A 217 15.66 -10.97 6.62
C GLY A 217 16.51 -10.00 5.81
N ASP A 218 17.04 -10.33 4.63
CA ASP A 218 17.53 -9.29 3.70
C ASP A 218 16.33 -8.57 3.06
N LEU A 219 16.06 -7.35 3.54
CA LEU A 219 14.92 -6.57 3.09
C LEU A 219 15.00 -6.22 1.60
N ASP A 220 16.20 -5.99 1.06
CA ASP A 220 16.36 -5.68 -0.37
C ASP A 220 16.01 -6.90 -1.24
N ALA A 221 16.48 -8.09 -0.85
CA ALA A 221 16.13 -9.34 -1.51
C ALA A 221 14.63 -9.65 -1.42
N LEU A 222 14.00 -9.40 -0.26
CA LEU A 222 12.56 -9.57 -0.08
C LEU A 222 11.76 -8.59 -0.96
N CYS A 223 12.17 -7.32 -1.02
CA CYS A 223 11.59 -6.34 -1.93
C CYS A 223 11.75 -6.74 -3.40
N GLY A 224 12.91 -7.30 -3.76
CA GLY A 224 13.18 -7.86 -5.08
C GLY A 224 12.18 -8.96 -5.46
N GLN A 225 11.94 -9.93 -4.56
CA GLN A 225 10.96 -11.01 -4.76
C GLN A 225 9.53 -10.47 -4.97
N VAL A 226 9.12 -9.50 -4.14
CA VAL A 226 7.81 -8.84 -4.31
C VAL A 226 7.72 -8.15 -5.66
N ALA A 227 8.75 -7.41 -6.07
CA ALA A 227 8.77 -6.70 -7.35
C ALA A 227 8.75 -7.67 -8.55
N ASP A 228 9.48 -8.80 -8.48
CA ASP A 228 9.46 -9.84 -9.51
C ASP A 228 8.08 -10.44 -9.67
N TRP A 229 7.46 -10.83 -8.55
CA TRP A 229 6.11 -11.37 -8.55
C TRP A 229 5.07 -10.38 -9.06
N MET A 230 5.11 -9.14 -8.61
CA MET A 230 4.20 -8.10 -9.10
C MET A 230 4.39 -7.80 -10.59
N SER A 231 5.62 -7.87 -11.10
CA SER A 231 5.88 -7.74 -12.53
C SER A 231 5.24 -8.89 -13.31
N ALA A 232 5.36 -10.12 -12.80
CA ALA A 232 4.80 -11.32 -13.42
C ALA A 232 3.26 -11.34 -13.39
N THR A 233 2.64 -10.73 -12.38
CA THR A 233 1.18 -10.70 -12.19
C THR A 233 0.52 -9.41 -12.69
N GLY A 234 1.29 -8.48 -13.26
CA GLY A 234 0.79 -7.21 -13.80
C GLY A 234 0.58 -6.11 -12.75
N GLY A 235 1.00 -6.32 -11.51
CA GLY A 235 0.79 -5.37 -10.40
C GLY A 235 1.70 -4.13 -10.44
N LEU A 236 2.79 -4.14 -11.20
CA LEU A 236 3.70 -2.99 -11.32
C LEU A 236 3.41 -2.09 -12.52
N TRP A 237 2.97 -2.70 -13.62
CA TRP A 237 2.80 -2.01 -14.89
C TRP A 237 1.33 -2.00 -15.29
N PRO A 238 0.80 -0.88 -15.81
CA PRO A 238 -0.47 -0.96 -16.50
C PRO A 238 -0.35 -2.02 -17.59
N ARG A 239 -1.29 -2.94 -17.67
CA ARG A 239 -1.36 -3.87 -18.79
C ARG A 239 -1.35 -3.03 -20.05
N GLU A 240 -0.38 -3.25 -20.95
CA GLU A 240 -0.47 -2.70 -22.28
C GLU A 240 -1.84 -3.13 -22.82
N ALA A 241 -2.63 -2.13 -23.23
CA ALA A 241 -3.86 -2.43 -23.92
C ALA A 241 -3.44 -3.30 -25.10
N THR A 242 -3.76 -4.59 -25.05
CA THR A 242 -3.55 -5.49 -26.18
C THR A 242 -4.28 -4.82 -27.32
N GLU A 243 -3.54 -4.28 -28.29
CA GLU A 243 -4.12 -3.74 -29.50
C GLU A 243 -4.98 -4.86 -30.06
N ALA A 244 -6.29 -4.63 -30.02
CA ALA A 244 -7.25 -5.53 -30.62
C ALA A 244 -6.97 -5.48 -32.12
N SER A 245 -6.32 -6.53 -32.63
CA SER A 245 -6.10 -6.82 -34.03
C SER A 245 -7.40 -7.15 -34.70
#